data_298aea7559a59bff63a2b7f62cca4489
#
_entry.id   298aea7559a59bff63a2b7f62cca4489
#
_cell.length_a   1.000
_cell.length_b   1.000
_cell.length_c   1.000
_cell.angle_alpha   90.00
_cell.angle_beta   90.00
_cell.angle_gamma   90.00
#
_symmetry.space_group_name_H-M   'P 1'
#
loop_
_entity.id
_entity.type
_entity.pdbx_description
1 polymer ?
#
loop_
_entity_poly.entity_id
_entity_poly.type
_entity_poly.pdbx_seq_one_letter_code
_entity_poly.pdbx_strand_id
1 'polypeptide(L)'
;VIVNAGSSAGTEDFTVHVLRELGEVLVHGVAIKPGKPVILAIVNGKPVIGLPGYPVSAYINFENFVIPVLQKLAGRTETGGTTVRAVISKRLVSSLKHKEYVRVKVGEVGDKLVASPLARGAGAAMSLVRADGFCVIPQNSEGVEAGDTVDVELYRSLEEIGSTAVAIGSHDLILDVMADLLPCMYPGNYLSSTHVGSMGGLMALKRGEAHLAPTHLLD
;
A
#
# COMPACT_ATOMS: atom_id res chain seq x y z
N VAL A 1 -7.27 -22.24 -9.25
CA VAL A 1 -7.09 -22.65 -7.84
C VAL A 1 -6.17 -21.66 -7.14
N ILE A 2 -6.49 -21.32 -5.90
CA ILE A 2 -5.64 -20.45 -5.06
C ILE A 2 -5.19 -21.27 -3.85
N VAL A 3 -3.87 -21.27 -3.59
CA VAL A 3 -3.25 -21.89 -2.40
C VAL A 3 -2.68 -20.77 -1.55
N ASN A 4 -3.15 -20.63 -0.32
CA ASN A 4 -2.66 -19.59 0.59
C ASN A 4 -1.66 -20.19 1.58
N ALA A 5 -0.52 -19.52 1.79
CA ALA A 5 0.65 -19.96 2.54
C ALA A 5 1.46 -21.08 1.84
N GLY A 6 2.63 -21.42 2.41
CA GLY A 6 3.52 -22.45 1.85
C GLY A 6 4.22 -22.07 0.55
N SER A 7 4.23 -20.78 0.18
CA SER A 7 4.84 -20.29 -1.07
C SER A 7 6.22 -19.66 -0.90
N SER A 8 6.73 -19.55 0.33
CA SER A 8 8.02 -18.96 0.65
C SER A 8 9.20 -19.89 0.33
N ALA A 9 10.43 -19.44 0.55
CA ALA A 9 11.64 -20.25 0.37
C ALA A 9 12.07 -20.98 1.67
N GLY A 10 11.18 -21.16 2.63
CA GLY A 10 11.42 -21.91 3.86
C GLY A 10 11.53 -23.41 3.59
N THR A 11 12.24 -24.12 4.43
CA THR A 11 12.44 -25.60 4.31
C THR A 11 11.15 -26.41 4.46
N GLU A 12 10.09 -25.79 5.00
CA GLU A 12 8.76 -26.39 5.19
C GLU A 12 7.73 -25.97 4.12
N ASP A 13 8.14 -25.19 3.12
CA ASP A 13 7.27 -24.70 2.05
C ASP A 13 7.22 -25.70 0.88
N PHE A 14 6.44 -26.74 1.04
CA PHE A 14 6.32 -27.84 0.07
C PHE A 14 5.47 -27.49 -1.16
N THR A 15 4.71 -26.41 -1.17
CA THR A 15 3.75 -26.08 -2.23
C THR A 15 4.40 -26.08 -3.61
N VAL A 16 5.57 -25.48 -3.78
CA VAL A 16 6.26 -25.44 -5.08
C VAL A 16 6.69 -26.85 -5.56
N HIS A 17 7.11 -27.72 -4.63
CA HIS A 17 7.52 -29.09 -4.95
C HIS A 17 6.32 -29.91 -5.42
N VAL A 18 5.22 -29.86 -4.69
CA VAL A 18 3.96 -30.52 -5.06
C VAL A 18 3.45 -30.04 -6.42
N LEU A 19 3.50 -28.73 -6.67
CA LEU A 19 3.07 -28.18 -7.96
C LEU A 19 3.96 -28.59 -9.12
N ARG A 20 5.27 -28.80 -8.90
CA ARG A 20 6.19 -29.35 -9.93
C ARG A 20 5.93 -30.83 -10.25
N GLU A 21 5.45 -31.60 -9.28
CA GLU A 21 5.04 -32.98 -9.50
C GLU A 21 3.70 -33.11 -10.23
N LEU A 22 2.77 -32.17 -9.98
CA LEU A 22 1.41 -32.19 -10.51
C LEU A 22 1.24 -31.45 -11.85
N GLY A 23 2.18 -30.57 -12.21
CA GLY A 23 2.07 -29.73 -13.39
C GLY A 23 3.30 -28.91 -13.67
N GLU A 24 3.12 -27.75 -14.29
CA GLU A 24 4.18 -26.83 -14.67
C GLU A 24 4.19 -25.58 -13.77
N VAL A 25 5.30 -25.31 -13.09
CA VAL A 25 5.54 -24.06 -12.36
C VAL A 25 6.18 -23.05 -13.31
N LEU A 26 5.42 -22.03 -13.68
CA LEU A 26 5.85 -20.96 -14.59
C LEU A 26 6.74 -19.93 -13.89
N VAL A 27 6.37 -19.56 -12.65
CA VAL A 27 7.09 -18.55 -11.86
C VAL A 27 7.11 -18.98 -10.40
N HIS A 28 8.26 -18.83 -9.74
CA HIS A 28 8.39 -18.92 -8.30
C HIS A 28 9.19 -17.72 -7.80
N GLY A 29 8.46 -16.74 -7.28
CA GLY A 29 8.98 -15.45 -6.82
C GLY A 29 9.03 -14.38 -7.91
N VAL A 30 8.71 -13.16 -7.50
CA VAL A 30 8.68 -11.96 -8.36
C VAL A 30 9.40 -10.81 -7.66
N ALA A 31 9.84 -9.82 -8.44
CA ALA A 31 10.59 -8.67 -7.93
C ALA A 31 9.64 -7.57 -7.38
N ILE A 32 8.74 -7.92 -6.47
CA ILE A 32 7.85 -6.98 -5.77
C ILE A 32 8.06 -7.02 -4.26
N LYS A 33 7.69 -5.95 -3.56
CA LYS A 33 7.80 -5.82 -2.11
C LYS A 33 6.63 -4.99 -1.54
N PRO A 34 5.88 -5.54 -0.56
CA PRO A 34 5.86 -6.94 -0.13
C PRO A 34 5.21 -7.85 -1.18
N GLY A 35 5.40 -9.18 -1.05
CA GLY A 35 4.76 -10.13 -1.94
C GLY A 35 5.71 -10.94 -2.84
N LYS A 36 7.03 -10.86 -2.61
CA LYS A 36 8.03 -11.59 -3.40
C LYS A 36 7.73 -13.09 -3.61
N PRO A 37 7.33 -13.89 -2.59
CA PRO A 37 7.17 -15.33 -2.74
C PRO A 37 5.77 -15.69 -3.27
N VAL A 38 5.50 -15.45 -4.54
CA VAL A 38 4.30 -15.92 -5.23
C VAL A 38 4.68 -17.12 -6.13
N ILE A 39 3.77 -18.07 -6.32
CA ILE A 39 3.92 -19.16 -7.27
C ILE A 39 2.82 -19.03 -8.33
N LEU A 40 3.21 -19.08 -9.60
CA LEU A 40 2.28 -19.17 -10.72
C LEU A 40 2.52 -20.51 -11.43
N ALA A 41 1.48 -21.35 -11.52
CA ALA A 41 1.57 -22.70 -12.07
C ALA A 41 0.34 -23.06 -12.90
N ILE A 42 0.49 -24.09 -13.73
CA ILE A 42 -0.60 -24.74 -14.46
C ILE A 42 -0.64 -26.22 -14.08
N VAL A 43 -1.79 -26.68 -13.60
CA VAL A 43 -2.03 -28.09 -13.27
C VAL A 43 -3.28 -28.56 -14.02
N ASN A 44 -3.14 -29.60 -14.84
CA ASN A 44 -4.24 -30.13 -15.68
C ASN A 44 -4.96 -29.02 -16.48
N GLY A 45 -4.20 -28.10 -17.09
CA GLY A 45 -4.73 -26.98 -17.88
C GLY A 45 -5.40 -25.88 -17.09
N LYS A 46 -5.35 -25.91 -15.76
CA LYS A 46 -5.96 -24.92 -14.87
C LYS A 46 -4.88 -24.06 -14.18
N PRO A 47 -5.07 -22.73 -14.09
CA PRO A 47 -4.16 -21.88 -13.35
C PRO A 47 -4.21 -22.19 -11.85
N VAL A 48 -3.04 -22.29 -11.23
CA VAL A 48 -2.84 -22.43 -9.78
C VAL A 48 -1.92 -21.31 -9.32
N ILE A 49 -2.36 -20.56 -8.32
CA ILE A 49 -1.62 -19.41 -7.78
C ILE A 49 -1.38 -19.65 -6.29
N GLY A 50 -0.09 -19.73 -5.91
CA GLY A 50 0.33 -19.80 -4.52
C GLY A 50 0.59 -18.40 -3.95
N LEU A 51 -0.21 -18.00 -2.96
CA LEU A 51 -0.10 -16.71 -2.30
C LEU A 51 0.73 -16.78 -1.02
N PRO A 52 1.51 -15.74 -0.68
CA PRO A 52 2.19 -15.67 0.62
C PRO A 52 1.20 -15.63 1.79
N GLY A 53 1.59 -16.17 2.95
CA GLY A 53 0.74 -16.19 4.14
C GLY A 53 0.57 -14.83 4.85
N TYR A 54 1.45 -13.86 4.61
CA TYR A 54 1.33 -12.53 5.20
C TYR A 54 0.23 -11.70 4.52
N PRO A 55 -0.72 -11.09 5.27
CA PRO A 55 -1.92 -10.46 4.72
C PRO A 55 -1.67 -9.43 3.62
N VAL A 56 -0.72 -8.51 3.84
CA VAL A 56 -0.40 -7.48 2.85
C VAL A 56 0.22 -8.07 1.58
N SER A 57 1.10 -9.06 1.75
CA SER A 57 1.71 -9.78 0.62
C SER A 57 0.67 -10.56 -0.17
N ALA A 58 -0.24 -11.23 0.51
CA ALA A 58 -1.35 -11.96 -0.11
C ALA A 58 -2.26 -11.02 -0.90
N TYR A 59 -2.64 -9.87 -0.31
CA TYR A 59 -3.48 -8.87 -0.95
C TYR A 59 -2.84 -8.34 -2.25
N ILE A 60 -1.57 -7.89 -2.19
CA ILE A 60 -0.86 -7.36 -3.36
C ILE A 60 -0.74 -8.41 -4.47
N ASN A 61 -0.44 -9.66 -4.12
CA ASN A 61 -0.38 -10.74 -5.11
C ASN A 61 -1.77 -11.10 -5.64
N PHE A 62 -2.81 -11.01 -4.83
CA PHE A 62 -4.19 -11.22 -5.27
C PHE A 62 -4.58 -10.20 -6.32
N GLU A 63 -4.35 -8.91 -6.07
CA GLU A 63 -4.63 -7.83 -7.02
C GLU A 63 -3.82 -7.96 -8.32
N ASN A 64 -2.51 -8.25 -8.21
CA ASN A 64 -1.63 -8.26 -9.38
C ASN A 64 -1.71 -9.54 -10.23
N PHE A 65 -2.08 -10.70 -9.65
CA PHE A 65 -2.02 -11.99 -10.35
C PHE A 65 -3.35 -12.75 -10.37
N VAL A 66 -4.15 -12.69 -9.29
CA VAL A 66 -5.40 -13.43 -9.21
C VAL A 66 -6.52 -12.70 -9.96
N ILE A 67 -6.72 -11.42 -9.69
CA ILE A 67 -7.77 -10.62 -10.31
C ILE A 67 -7.66 -10.64 -11.85
N PRO A 68 -6.49 -10.39 -12.48
CA PRO A 68 -6.37 -10.43 -13.93
C PRO A 68 -6.72 -11.81 -14.53
N VAL A 69 -6.32 -12.89 -13.86
CA VAL A 69 -6.66 -14.26 -14.30
C VAL A 69 -8.17 -14.49 -14.20
N LEU A 70 -8.81 -14.08 -13.10
CA LEU A 70 -10.27 -14.22 -12.92
C LEU A 70 -11.04 -13.40 -13.95
N GLN A 71 -10.63 -12.16 -14.21
CA GLN A 71 -11.24 -11.28 -15.22
C GLN A 71 -11.16 -11.92 -16.60
N LYS A 72 -9.97 -12.43 -16.98
CA LYS A 72 -9.78 -13.12 -18.25
C LYS A 72 -10.66 -14.38 -18.37
N LEU A 73 -10.74 -15.20 -17.31
CA LEU A 73 -11.59 -16.40 -17.28
C LEU A 73 -13.09 -16.06 -17.35
N ALA A 74 -13.48 -14.92 -16.78
CA ALA A 74 -14.86 -14.42 -16.82
C ALA A 74 -15.22 -13.66 -18.11
N GLY A 75 -14.28 -13.52 -19.06
CA GLY A 75 -14.49 -12.75 -20.29
C GLY A 75 -14.68 -11.25 -20.06
N ARG A 76 -14.19 -10.71 -18.91
CA ARG A 76 -14.27 -9.28 -18.59
C ARG A 76 -13.02 -8.56 -19.06
N THR A 77 -13.19 -7.34 -19.55
CA THR A 77 -12.10 -6.39 -19.77
C THR A 77 -11.57 -5.89 -18.42
N GLU A 78 -10.26 -5.75 -18.31
CA GLU A 78 -9.63 -5.15 -17.13
C GLU A 78 -10.18 -3.73 -16.92
N THR A 79 -10.81 -3.53 -15.77
CA THR A 79 -11.07 -2.17 -15.27
C THR A 79 -9.86 -1.83 -14.40
N GLY A 80 -8.93 -1.06 -14.93
CA GLY A 80 -7.79 -0.54 -14.17
C GLY A 80 -8.30 0.26 -12.96
N GLY A 81 -7.59 0.16 -11.83
CA GLY A 81 -7.84 1.01 -10.67
C GLY A 81 -7.62 2.50 -11.01
N THR A 82 -8.20 3.39 -10.21
CA THR A 82 -7.96 4.83 -10.36
C THR A 82 -6.56 5.16 -9.89
N THR A 83 -5.73 5.68 -10.80
CA THR A 83 -4.39 6.20 -10.45
C THR A 83 -4.45 7.72 -10.37
N VAL A 84 -3.95 8.28 -9.29
CA VAL A 84 -3.87 9.73 -9.07
C VAL A 84 -2.43 10.15 -8.79
N ARG A 85 -2.13 11.42 -9.06
CA ARG A 85 -0.88 12.05 -8.68
C ARG A 85 -1.03 12.74 -7.33
N ALA A 86 -0.18 12.40 -6.37
CA ALA A 86 -0.21 12.96 -5.02
C ALA A 86 1.19 13.35 -4.55
N VAL A 87 1.28 14.36 -3.69
CA VAL A 87 2.53 14.78 -3.05
C VAL A 87 2.81 13.84 -1.87
N ILE A 88 4.00 13.24 -1.82
CA ILE A 88 4.37 12.38 -0.71
C ILE A 88 4.79 13.19 0.52
N SER A 89 4.16 12.95 1.67
CA SER A 89 4.38 13.73 2.89
C SER A 89 5.69 13.43 3.61
N LYS A 90 6.33 12.29 3.31
CA LYS A 90 7.54 11.81 3.99
C LYS A 90 8.41 11.04 3.02
N ARG A 91 9.74 11.21 3.17
CA ARG A 91 10.72 10.42 2.42
C ARG A 91 10.48 8.91 2.55
N LEU A 92 10.50 8.22 1.41
CA LEU A 92 10.44 6.77 1.31
C LEU A 92 11.72 6.25 0.68
N VAL A 93 12.46 5.46 1.43
CA VAL A 93 13.63 4.72 0.89
C VAL A 93 13.14 3.40 0.33
N SER A 94 13.55 3.04 -0.87
CA SER A 94 13.22 1.78 -1.54
C SER A 94 14.46 1.00 -1.96
N SER A 95 14.25 -0.22 -2.40
CA SER A 95 15.30 -1.12 -2.89
C SER A 95 15.32 -1.12 -4.41
N LEU A 96 16.48 -0.90 -5.02
CA LEU A 96 16.67 -0.97 -6.48
C LEU A 96 16.17 -2.28 -7.11
N LYS A 97 16.12 -3.36 -6.31
CA LYS A 97 15.79 -4.71 -6.81
C LYS A 97 14.30 -5.00 -6.95
N HIS A 98 13.42 -4.18 -6.38
CA HIS A 98 12.00 -4.50 -6.27
C HIS A 98 11.12 -3.30 -6.64
N LYS A 99 10.01 -3.57 -7.34
CA LYS A 99 8.87 -2.66 -7.37
C LYS A 99 8.23 -2.69 -5.98
N GLU A 100 8.13 -1.55 -5.30
CA GLU A 100 7.62 -1.50 -3.93
C GLU A 100 6.23 -0.86 -3.87
N TYR A 101 5.33 -1.54 -3.17
CA TYR A 101 3.96 -1.08 -2.90
C TYR A 101 3.89 -0.56 -1.47
N VAL A 102 3.84 0.76 -1.31
CA VAL A 102 3.74 1.43 -0.01
C VAL A 102 2.31 1.87 0.22
N ARG A 103 1.68 1.35 1.27
CA ARG A 103 0.33 1.77 1.67
C ARG A 103 0.34 3.22 2.07
N VAL A 104 -0.63 3.98 1.56
CA VAL A 104 -0.77 5.39 1.85
C VAL A 104 -2.19 5.73 2.27
N LYS A 105 -2.31 6.66 3.19
CA LYS A 105 -3.52 7.44 3.41
C LYS A 105 -3.45 8.67 2.53
N VAL A 106 -4.54 9.03 1.87
CA VAL A 106 -4.58 10.19 0.98
C VAL A 106 -5.58 11.21 1.53
N GLY A 107 -5.25 12.48 1.43
CA GLY A 107 -6.14 13.60 1.75
C GLY A 107 -5.95 14.72 0.76
N GLU A 108 -6.97 15.52 0.58
CA GLU A 108 -6.95 16.71 -0.28
C GLU A 108 -6.63 17.94 0.56
N VAL A 109 -5.59 18.70 0.19
CA VAL A 109 -5.17 19.94 0.86
C VAL A 109 -5.10 21.05 -0.18
N GLY A 110 -6.07 21.95 -0.18
CA GLY A 110 -6.21 22.94 -1.24
C GLY A 110 -6.50 22.26 -2.59
N ASP A 111 -5.59 22.43 -3.54
CA ASP A 111 -5.64 21.86 -4.88
C ASP A 111 -4.76 20.60 -5.04
N LYS A 112 -4.19 20.10 -3.95
CA LYS A 112 -3.23 18.98 -3.95
C LYS A 112 -3.78 17.78 -3.24
N LEU A 113 -3.54 16.59 -3.82
CA LEU A 113 -3.63 15.33 -3.10
C LEU A 113 -2.31 15.08 -2.36
N VAL A 114 -2.39 14.75 -1.08
CA VAL A 114 -1.23 14.45 -0.22
C VAL A 114 -1.30 13.01 0.23
N ALA A 115 -0.25 12.25 -0.07
CA ALA A 115 -0.13 10.85 0.29
C ALA A 115 0.75 10.68 1.53
N SER A 116 0.18 10.15 2.60
CA SER A 116 0.83 9.89 3.88
C SER A 116 1.14 8.39 4.04
N PRO A 117 2.44 8.00 4.04
CA PRO A 117 2.82 6.60 4.15
C PRO A 117 2.47 5.99 5.50
N LEU A 118 1.87 4.79 5.46
CA LEU A 118 1.58 3.97 6.63
C LEU A 118 2.74 3.00 6.95
N ALA A 119 2.65 2.34 8.11
CA ALA A 119 3.65 1.36 8.55
C ALA A 119 3.86 0.24 7.51
N ARG A 120 5.11 -0.14 7.26
CA ARG A 120 5.53 -1.05 6.18
C ARG A 120 5.58 -2.53 6.54
N GLY A 121 4.97 -3.01 7.57
CA GLY A 121 5.00 -4.45 7.91
C GLY A 121 4.16 -5.29 6.93
N ALA A 122 4.68 -6.43 6.45
CA ALA A 122 3.94 -7.38 5.61
C ALA A 122 2.76 -8.02 6.35
N GLY A 123 2.87 -8.17 7.68
CA GLY A 123 1.84 -8.70 8.57
C GLY A 123 0.86 -7.65 9.11
N ALA A 124 1.05 -6.37 8.80
CA ALA A 124 0.23 -5.28 9.35
C ALA A 124 -1.12 -5.17 8.63
N ALA A 125 -2.02 -6.12 8.84
CA ALA A 125 -3.35 -6.18 8.19
C ALA A 125 -4.15 -4.88 8.37
N MET A 126 -4.13 -4.30 9.58
CA MET A 126 -4.85 -3.05 9.87
C MET A 126 -4.40 -1.87 9.01
N SER A 127 -3.16 -1.88 8.51
CA SER A 127 -2.69 -0.84 7.60
C SER A 127 -3.32 -0.93 6.21
N LEU A 128 -3.81 -2.09 5.78
CA LEU A 128 -4.63 -2.23 4.56
C LEU A 128 -6.01 -1.59 4.77
N VAL A 129 -6.62 -1.82 5.93
CA VAL A 129 -7.94 -1.25 6.26
C VAL A 129 -7.88 0.28 6.34
N ARG A 130 -6.77 0.83 6.89
CA ARG A 130 -6.58 2.27 7.07
C ARG A 130 -6.11 2.99 5.81
N ALA A 131 -5.49 2.30 4.86
CA ALA A 131 -4.97 2.91 3.63
C ALA A 131 -6.09 3.23 2.63
N ASP A 132 -5.84 4.20 1.77
CA ASP A 132 -6.72 4.56 0.67
C ASP A 132 -6.17 4.07 -0.68
N GLY A 133 -4.89 3.67 -0.70
CA GLY A 133 -4.23 3.17 -1.89
C GLY A 133 -2.77 2.78 -1.66
N PHE A 134 -2.08 2.53 -2.76
CA PHE A 134 -0.65 2.24 -2.80
C PHE A 134 0.12 3.29 -3.58
N CYS A 135 1.13 3.91 -2.95
CA CYS A 135 2.21 4.57 -3.67
C CYS A 135 3.12 3.48 -4.26
N VAL A 136 3.26 3.48 -5.57
CA VAL A 136 4.06 2.49 -6.30
C VAL A 136 5.42 3.08 -6.63
N ILE A 137 6.48 2.54 -6.00
CA ILE A 137 7.86 2.91 -6.29
C ILE A 137 8.41 1.90 -7.30
N PRO A 138 8.85 2.36 -8.48
CA PRO A 138 9.33 1.44 -9.52
C PRO A 138 10.64 0.76 -9.12
N GLN A 139 10.91 -0.39 -9.73
CA GLN A 139 12.21 -1.03 -9.68
C GLN A 139 13.28 -0.07 -10.23
N ASN A 140 14.50 -0.16 -9.73
CA ASN A 140 15.63 0.74 -10.03
C ASN A 140 15.49 2.17 -9.48
N SER A 141 14.57 2.40 -8.53
CA SER A 141 14.46 3.64 -7.76
C SER A 141 14.93 3.42 -6.33
N GLU A 142 15.74 4.34 -5.81
CA GLU A 142 16.16 4.35 -4.38
C GLU A 142 15.06 4.85 -3.45
N GLY A 143 13.97 5.34 -4.01
CA GLY A 143 12.83 5.88 -3.27
C GLY A 143 12.36 7.21 -3.81
N VAL A 144 11.70 7.99 -2.95
CA VAL A 144 11.17 9.33 -3.24
C VAL A 144 11.39 10.24 -2.04
N GLU A 145 11.65 11.53 -2.28
CA GLU A 145 11.81 12.53 -1.24
C GLU A 145 10.47 13.11 -0.80
N ALA A 146 10.42 13.67 0.42
CA ALA A 146 9.24 14.39 0.88
C ALA A 146 8.97 15.61 -0.01
N GLY A 147 7.74 15.78 -0.46
CA GLY A 147 7.35 16.83 -1.41
C GLY A 147 7.38 16.41 -2.87
N ASP A 148 7.94 15.24 -3.20
CA ASP A 148 7.88 14.71 -4.57
C ASP A 148 6.44 14.30 -4.94
N THR A 149 6.14 14.39 -6.23
CA THR A 149 4.87 13.88 -6.77
C THR A 149 5.02 12.42 -7.18
N VAL A 150 4.14 11.57 -6.66
CA VAL A 150 4.12 10.12 -6.89
C VAL A 150 2.80 9.66 -7.47
N ASP A 151 2.82 8.51 -8.14
CA ASP A 151 1.60 7.85 -8.57
C ASP A 151 1.05 6.98 -7.43
N VAL A 152 -0.26 7.14 -7.17
CA VAL A 152 -0.99 6.38 -6.15
C VAL A 152 -2.12 5.61 -6.82
N GLU A 153 -2.07 4.30 -6.71
CA GLU A 153 -3.15 3.39 -7.12
C GLU A 153 -4.19 3.34 -6.00
N LEU A 154 -5.36 3.97 -6.22
CA LEU A 154 -6.43 4.06 -5.23
C LEU A 154 -7.35 2.84 -5.28
N TYR A 155 -7.84 2.42 -4.12
CA TYR A 155 -8.95 1.49 -3.97
C TYR A 155 -10.13 2.10 -3.19
N ARG A 156 -10.05 3.39 -2.84
CA ARG A 156 -11.16 4.22 -2.37
C ARG A 156 -11.49 5.30 -3.39
N SER A 157 -12.70 5.81 -3.33
CA SER A 157 -13.14 6.91 -4.19
C SER A 157 -12.49 8.24 -3.78
N LEU A 158 -12.38 9.18 -4.74
CA LEU A 158 -11.90 10.53 -4.45
C LEU A 158 -12.84 11.31 -3.51
N GLU A 159 -14.12 11.00 -3.54
CA GLU A 159 -15.11 11.62 -2.64
C GLU A 159 -14.84 11.26 -1.17
N GLU A 160 -14.53 9.99 -0.88
CA GLU A 160 -14.13 9.55 0.46
C GLU A 160 -12.81 10.18 0.92
N ILE A 161 -11.88 10.41 -0.02
CA ILE A 161 -10.56 11.01 0.24
C ILE A 161 -10.69 12.49 0.58
N GLY A 162 -11.58 13.24 -0.09
CA GLY A 162 -11.82 14.67 0.15
C GLY A 162 -12.24 14.99 1.58
N SER A 163 -12.78 14.03 2.31
CA SER A 163 -13.18 14.16 3.72
C SER A 163 -12.07 13.80 4.73
N THR A 164 -10.80 13.72 4.30
CA THR A 164 -9.66 13.38 5.16
C THR A 164 -8.86 14.61 5.56
N ALA A 165 -8.85 14.96 6.85
CA ALA A 165 -7.93 15.98 7.39
C ALA A 165 -6.49 15.42 7.41
N VAL A 166 -5.52 16.22 6.95
CA VAL A 166 -4.10 15.86 6.87
C VAL A 166 -3.32 16.58 7.96
N ALA A 167 -2.72 15.84 8.89
CA ALA A 167 -1.84 16.32 9.93
C ALA A 167 -0.40 15.85 9.66
N ILE A 168 0.56 16.76 9.56
CA ILE A 168 1.98 16.47 9.38
C ILE A 168 2.78 17.22 10.44
N GLY A 169 3.53 16.51 11.30
CA GLY A 169 4.28 17.19 12.35
C GLY A 169 4.85 16.26 13.41
N SER A 170 4.82 16.68 14.65
CA SER A 170 5.23 15.89 15.79
C SER A 170 4.20 14.79 16.10
N HIS A 171 4.68 13.67 16.63
CA HIS A 171 3.81 12.61 17.09
C HIS A 171 3.25 12.92 18.48
N ASP A 172 1.95 12.62 18.65
CA ASP A 172 1.29 12.55 19.96
C ASP A 172 0.23 11.44 19.88
N LEU A 173 0.07 10.68 20.96
CA LEU A 173 -0.93 9.60 21.04
C LEU A 173 -2.36 10.11 20.87
N ILE A 174 -2.63 11.38 21.16
CA ILE A 174 -3.96 11.98 20.96
C ILE A 174 -4.35 11.98 19.48
N LEU A 175 -3.39 12.10 18.56
CA LEU A 175 -3.67 12.05 17.12
C LEU A 175 -4.16 10.67 16.69
N ASP A 176 -3.62 9.60 17.28
CA ASP A 176 -4.07 8.24 17.02
C ASP A 176 -5.49 8.02 17.57
N VAL A 177 -5.77 8.52 18.78
CA VAL A 177 -7.11 8.49 19.38
C VAL A 177 -8.11 9.29 18.54
N MET A 178 -7.73 10.48 18.08
CA MET A 178 -8.58 11.29 17.20
C MET A 178 -8.85 10.58 15.88
N ALA A 179 -7.85 9.93 15.28
CA ALA A 179 -8.00 9.17 14.03
C ALA A 179 -8.96 7.99 14.16
N ASP A 180 -9.02 7.36 15.33
CA ASP A 180 -9.95 6.26 15.62
C ASP A 180 -11.37 6.76 15.98
N LEU A 181 -11.49 7.87 16.71
CA LEU A 181 -12.79 8.41 17.15
C LEU A 181 -13.51 9.21 16.08
N LEU A 182 -12.79 9.94 15.23
CA LEU A 182 -13.38 10.85 14.24
C LEU A 182 -14.39 10.16 13.33
N PRO A 183 -14.08 9.00 12.69
CA PRO A 183 -15.06 8.30 11.85
C PRO A 183 -16.23 7.68 12.64
N CYS A 184 -16.05 7.43 13.94
CA CYS A 184 -17.13 6.95 14.81
C CYS A 184 -18.13 8.06 15.16
N MET A 185 -17.62 9.28 15.41
CA MET A 185 -18.44 10.44 15.79
C MET A 185 -19.02 11.16 14.56
N TYR A 186 -18.26 11.19 13.48
CA TYR A 186 -18.61 11.86 12.23
C TYR A 186 -18.30 10.92 11.05
N PRO A 187 -19.23 10.00 10.71
CA PRO A 187 -19.03 9.03 9.64
C PRO A 187 -18.65 9.70 8.31
N GLY A 188 -17.66 9.12 7.64
CA GLY A 188 -17.12 9.67 6.39
C GLY A 188 -15.96 10.66 6.58
N ASN A 189 -15.67 11.11 7.81
CA ASN A 189 -14.54 12.00 8.08
C ASN A 189 -13.37 11.24 8.70
N TYR A 190 -12.16 11.50 8.23
CA TYR A 190 -10.95 10.78 8.62
C TYR A 190 -9.82 11.75 8.99
N LEU A 191 -8.86 11.27 9.77
CA LEU A 191 -7.61 11.96 10.05
C LEU A 191 -6.44 11.11 9.54
N SER A 192 -5.60 11.72 8.72
CA SER A 192 -4.31 11.17 8.30
C SER A 192 -3.20 11.85 9.08
N SER A 193 -2.33 11.10 9.74
CA SER A 193 -1.22 11.63 10.53
C SER A 193 0.12 11.11 10.03
N THR A 194 1.07 12.03 9.78
CA THR A 194 2.45 11.73 9.38
C THR A 194 3.44 12.38 10.35
N HIS A 195 4.35 11.59 10.89
CA HIS A 195 5.30 12.02 11.91
C HIS A 195 6.65 12.37 11.26
N VAL A 196 6.99 13.66 11.26
CA VAL A 196 8.23 14.23 10.66
C VAL A 196 8.92 15.23 11.59
N GLY A 197 8.42 15.38 12.82
CA GLY A 197 8.86 16.37 13.79
C GLY A 197 8.26 17.76 13.54
N SER A 198 8.38 18.65 14.56
CA SER A 198 7.75 19.99 14.56
C SER A 198 8.14 20.84 13.35
N MET A 199 9.43 20.95 13.06
CA MET A 199 9.91 21.77 11.93
C MET A 199 9.48 21.20 10.59
N GLY A 200 9.49 19.86 10.44
CA GLY A 200 8.99 19.20 9.22
C GLY A 200 7.51 19.49 8.98
N GLY A 201 6.72 19.50 10.05
CA GLY A 201 5.29 19.85 10.00
C GLY A 201 5.04 21.28 9.59
N LEU A 202 5.74 22.26 10.19
CA LEU A 202 5.63 23.67 9.83
C LEU A 202 6.02 23.92 8.37
N MET A 203 7.04 23.21 7.88
CA MET A 203 7.44 23.31 6.48
C MET A 203 6.41 22.69 5.54
N ALA A 204 5.78 21.57 5.91
CA ALA A 204 4.68 20.97 5.14
C ALA A 204 3.47 21.92 5.07
N LEU A 205 3.10 22.54 6.21
CA LEU A 205 2.03 23.54 6.25
C LEU A 205 2.33 24.74 5.34
N LYS A 206 3.59 25.26 5.38
CA LYS A 206 4.04 26.35 4.50
C LYS A 206 3.94 25.99 3.01
N ARG A 207 4.17 24.71 2.64
CA ARG A 207 4.05 24.23 1.25
C ARG A 207 2.61 23.91 0.84
N GLY A 208 1.62 24.06 1.75
CA GLY A 208 0.23 23.68 1.48
C GLY A 208 0.06 22.16 1.33
N GLU A 209 0.75 21.37 2.14
CA GLU A 209 0.73 19.91 2.15
C GLU A 209 0.05 19.33 3.41
N ALA A 210 -0.41 20.19 4.31
CA ALA A 210 -1.09 19.79 5.53
C ALA A 210 -2.17 20.79 5.91
N HIS A 211 -3.22 20.32 6.58
CA HIS A 211 -4.22 21.15 7.25
C HIS A 211 -3.76 21.54 8.66
N LEU A 212 -3.03 20.65 9.32
CA LEU A 212 -2.57 20.80 10.70
C LEU A 212 -1.08 20.43 10.80
N ALA A 213 -0.34 21.17 11.64
CA ALA A 213 1.04 20.85 11.98
C ALA A 213 1.19 20.74 13.50
N PRO A 214 1.02 19.52 14.07
CA PRO A 214 1.29 19.31 15.50
C PRO A 214 2.74 19.64 15.84
N THR A 215 2.95 20.47 16.85
CA THR A 215 4.28 20.93 17.26
C THR A 215 4.44 20.87 18.79
N HIS A 216 5.69 20.74 19.25
CA HIS A 216 6.10 20.83 20.67
C HIS A 216 7.41 21.63 20.78
N LEU A 217 7.50 22.75 20.10
CA LEU A 217 8.63 23.66 20.20
C LEU A 217 8.57 24.38 21.56
N LEU A 218 9.72 24.40 22.26
CA LEU A 218 9.93 25.25 23.42
C LEU A 218 10.37 26.64 22.93
N ASP A 219 9.89 27.68 23.61
CA ASP A 219 10.32 29.08 23.40
C ASP A 219 11.76 29.30 23.86
#